data_446e9883f6890fa67cd6ef16dadc6a0d
#
_entry.id   446e9883f6890fa67cd6ef16dadc6a0d
#
_cell.length_a   1.000
_cell.length_b   1.000
_cell.length_c   1.000
_cell.angle_alpha   90.00
_cell.angle_beta   90.00
_cell.angle_gamma   90.00
#
_symmetry.space_group_name_H-M   'P 1'
#
loop_
_entity.id
_entity.type
_entity.pdbx_description
1 polymer ?
#
loop_
_entity_poly.entity_id
_entity_poly.type
_entity_poly.pdbx_seq_one_letter_code
_entity_poly.pdbx_strand_id
1 'polypeptide(L)'
;VPSLLRNFSAPVVLDCSYSEAELAHLLAHDSDPFNRWEAGQRLFGHLIRSAVVQLAQGETPTWPASVLAAARKVLVGVGDPAFIAEALTLPGEATLAEQMEVVDPEVLHQARTGLARYLASGLEGEFIRLYDAFAPLGPYRPVTAEAGRRRLRNLCLAYLNELDSGAHRALARQQFDGADNMTDQFAALSVLANAPGAEQAEGESALAAFYERWEHEALVVDKWLAVQASSRLPGTLERVDSLTRHSAFDLKNPNKIYALLRTFGANHRHFHAGDGSGYRFLAAQIAALDSINPQVASRLARSFDRWKRFDSERQRHARAALESIRQQPGLSRDVFEVVEKALG
;
A
#
# COMPACT_ATOMS: atom_id res chain seq x y z
N VAL A 1 -8.25 -28.14 -13.57
CA VAL A 1 -8.14 -26.72 -13.95
C VAL A 1 -6.85 -26.56 -14.76
N PRO A 2 -6.87 -25.93 -15.95
CA PRO A 2 -5.66 -25.73 -16.73
C PRO A 2 -4.71 -24.76 -16.03
N SER A 3 -3.43 -25.11 -15.98
CA SER A 3 -2.34 -24.23 -15.54
C SER A 3 -1.53 -23.86 -16.78
N LEU A 4 -1.66 -22.63 -17.26
CA LEU A 4 -1.16 -22.20 -18.55
C LEU A 4 0.10 -21.35 -18.43
N LEU A 5 0.88 -21.28 -19.53
CA LEU A 5 2.12 -20.48 -19.63
C LEU A 5 3.16 -20.76 -18.53
N ARG A 6 3.20 -21.97 -18.01
CA ARG A 6 4.17 -22.40 -16.99
C ARG A 6 5.61 -22.15 -17.47
N ASN A 7 6.48 -21.73 -16.56
CA ASN A 7 7.85 -21.35 -16.86
C ASN A 7 7.99 -20.27 -17.96
N PHE A 8 6.97 -19.39 -18.09
CA PHE A 8 6.93 -18.33 -19.13
C PHE A 8 7.15 -18.89 -20.55
N SER A 9 6.47 -19.99 -20.85
CA SER A 9 6.68 -20.79 -22.07
C SER A 9 6.41 -20.06 -23.38
N ALA A 10 5.67 -18.93 -23.37
CA ALA A 10 5.45 -18.09 -24.53
C ALA A 10 5.22 -16.62 -24.17
N PRO A 11 5.73 -15.62 -24.94
CA PRO A 11 5.50 -14.20 -24.72
C PRO A 11 4.17 -13.76 -25.35
N VAL A 12 3.05 -14.22 -24.80
CA VAL A 12 1.70 -13.97 -25.32
C VAL A 12 0.83 -13.33 -24.25
N VAL A 13 -0.20 -12.60 -24.67
CA VAL A 13 -1.31 -12.21 -23.80
C VAL A 13 -2.29 -13.37 -23.74
N LEU A 14 -2.51 -13.89 -22.55
CA LEU A 14 -3.43 -15.00 -22.35
C LEU A 14 -4.86 -14.49 -22.16
N ASP A 15 -5.75 -14.78 -23.10
CA ASP A 15 -7.19 -14.59 -22.95
C ASP A 15 -7.80 -15.90 -22.46
N CYS A 16 -7.95 -16.02 -21.16
CA CYS A 16 -8.53 -17.20 -20.52
C CYS A 16 -9.32 -16.79 -19.28
N SER A 17 -10.59 -17.14 -19.28
CA SER A 17 -11.48 -16.91 -18.15
C SER A 17 -11.40 -18.10 -17.19
N TYR A 18 -11.24 -17.81 -15.91
CA TYR A 18 -11.34 -18.77 -14.81
C TYR A 18 -12.49 -18.34 -13.88
N SER A 19 -13.23 -19.29 -13.39
CA SER A 19 -14.15 -19.08 -12.27
C SER A 19 -13.39 -18.84 -10.96
N GLU A 20 -14.06 -18.25 -9.97
CA GLU A 20 -13.49 -18.07 -8.62
C GLU A 20 -13.02 -19.41 -8.00
N ALA A 21 -13.80 -20.48 -8.21
CA ALA A 21 -13.47 -21.82 -7.72
C ALA A 21 -12.20 -22.38 -8.39
N GLU A 22 -12.00 -22.13 -9.69
CA GLU A 22 -10.80 -22.53 -10.41
C GLU A 22 -9.57 -21.73 -9.97
N LEU A 23 -9.71 -20.42 -9.78
CA LEU A 23 -8.63 -19.58 -9.25
C LEU A 23 -8.26 -19.98 -7.83
N ALA A 24 -9.23 -20.25 -6.97
CA ALA A 24 -8.99 -20.75 -5.60
C ALA A 24 -8.29 -22.13 -5.63
N HIS A 25 -8.67 -23.00 -6.56
CA HIS A 25 -8.00 -24.30 -6.74
C HIS A 25 -6.54 -24.13 -7.19
N LEU A 26 -6.27 -23.29 -8.19
CA LEU A 26 -4.90 -23.03 -8.68
C LEU A 26 -4.03 -22.40 -7.57
N LEU A 27 -4.53 -21.39 -6.84
CA LEU A 27 -3.83 -20.81 -5.69
C LEU A 27 -3.45 -21.87 -4.66
N ALA A 28 -4.34 -22.81 -4.35
CA ALA A 28 -4.13 -23.82 -3.34
C ALA A 28 -3.20 -24.96 -3.79
N HIS A 29 -3.24 -25.34 -5.07
CA HIS A 29 -2.75 -26.64 -5.53
C HIS A 29 -1.81 -26.63 -6.74
N ASP A 30 -1.67 -25.52 -7.46
CA ASP A 30 -0.74 -25.50 -8.60
C ASP A 30 0.70 -25.80 -8.12
N SER A 31 1.45 -26.52 -8.90
CA SER A 31 2.85 -26.80 -8.61
C SER A 31 3.81 -25.72 -9.12
N ASP A 32 3.35 -24.82 -10.00
CA ASP A 32 4.14 -23.68 -10.46
C ASP A 32 3.92 -22.48 -9.52
N PRO A 33 4.97 -21.95 -8.85
CA PRO A 33 4.84 -20.88 -7.89
C PRO A 33 4.29 -19.57 -8.50
N PHE A 34 4.67 -19.26 -9.75
CA PHE A 34 4.20 -18.06 -10.42
C PHE A 34 2.69 -18.17 -10.71
N ASN A 35 2.25 -19.31 -11.26
CA ASN A 35 0.82 -19.51 -11.54
C ASN A 35 -0.03 -19.54 -10.27
N ARG A 36 0.50 -20.06 -9.17
CA ARG A 36 -0.16 -19.97 -7.85
C ARG A 36 -0.36 -18.52 -7.42
N TRP A 37 0.70 -17.72 -7.47
CA TRP A 37 0.65 -16.31 -7.13
C TRP A 37 -0.31 -15.55 -8.04
N GLU A 38 -0.21 -15.75 -9.36
CA GLU A 38 -1.07 -15.10 -10.36
C GLU A 38 -2.55 -15.44 -10.14
N ALA A 39 -2.86 -16.72 -9.88
CA ALA A 39 -4.22 -17.15 -9.54
C ALA A 39 -4.74 -16.44 -8.28
N GLY A 40 -3.91 -16.27 -7.27
CA GLY A 40 -4.22 -15.51 -6.06
C GLY A 40 -4.50 -14.05 -6.36
N GLN A 41 -3.63 -13.38 -7.11
CA GLN A 41 -3.81 -11.97 -7.49
C GLN A 41 -5.11 -11.75 -8.30
N ARG A 42 -5.41 -12.65 -9.23
CA ARG A 42 -6.66 -12.61 -10.00
C ARG A 42 -7.88 -12.84 -9.13
N LEU A 43 -7.85 -13.83 -8.24
CA LEU A 43 -8.93 -14.12 -7.29
C LEU A 43 -9.20 -12.95 -6.36
N PHE A 44 -8.19 -12.46 -5.67
CA PHE A 44 -8.31 -11.33 -4.75
C PHE A 44 -8.77 -10.06 -5.48
N GLY A 45 -8.20 -9.78 -6.66
CA GLY A 45 -8.60 -8.64 -7.49
C GLY A 45 -10.06 -8.73 -7.94
N HIS A 46 -10.53 -9.91 -8.34
CA HIS A 46 -11.93 -10.14 -8.71
C HIS A 46 -12.87 -9.89 -7.52
N LEU A 47 -12.57 -10.49 -6.36
CA LEU A 47 -13.38 -10.35 -5.14
C LEU A 47 -13.44 -8.89 -4.66
N ILE A 48 -12.31 -8.18 -4.68
CA ILE A 48 -12.28 -6.77 -4.28
C ILE A 48 -13.13 -5.91 -5.23
N ARG A 49 -13.01 -6.09 -6.56
CA ARG A 49 -13.85 -5.36 -7.53
C ARG A 49 -15.33 -5.69 -7.40
N SER A 50 -15.67 -6.96 -7.15
CA SER A 50 -17.06 -7.35 -6.86
C SER A 50 -17.58 -6.64 -5.61
N ALA A 51 -16.77 -6.56 -4.55
CA ALA A 51 -17.11 -5.84 -3.33
C ALA A 51 -17.27 -4.32 -3.55
N VAL A 52 -16.48 -3.72 -4.45
CA VAL A 52 -16.67 -2.30 -4.84
C VAL A 52 -18.05 -2.09 -5.44
N VAL A 53 -18.52 -2.99 -6.30
CA VAL A 53 -19.88 -2.90 -6.89
C VAL A 53 -20.95 -3.03 -5.82
N GLN A 54 -20.82 -4.00 -4.90
CA GLN A 54 -21.78 -4.20 -3.81
C GLN A 54 -21.83 -2.96 -2.90
N LEU A 55 -20.67 -2.43 -2.48
CA LEU A 55 -20.60 -1.21 -1.66
C LEU A 55 -21.21 0.01 -2.35
N ALA A 56 -20.99 0.18 -3.65
CA ALA A 56 -21.59 1.28 -4.42
C ALA A 56 -23.13 1.17 -4.49
N GLN A 57 -23.68 -0.03 -4.34
CA GLN A 57 -25.13 -0.29 -4.24
C GLN A 57 -25.66 -0.19 -2.79
N GLY A 58 -24.81 0.10 -1.83
CA GLY A 58 -25.17 0.15 -0.40
C GLY A 58 -25.29 -1.23 0.25
N GLU A 59 -24.76 -2.27 -0.41
CA GLU A 59 -24.80 -3.64 0.09
C GLU A 59 -23.55 -3.95 0.95
N THR A 60 -23.68 -4.93 1.84
CA THR A 60 -22.53 -5.46 2.57
C THR A 60 -21.80 -6.49 1.70
N PRO A 61 -20.49 -6.35 1.47
CA PRO A 61 -19.74 -7.32 0.68
C PRO A 61 -19.79 -8.73 1.26
N THR A 62 -19.95 -9.71 0.39
CA THR A 62 -19.93 -11.13 0.73
C THR A 62 -18.65 -11.78 0.22
N TRP A 63 -18.05 -12.63 1.05
CA TRP A 63 -16.80 -13.30 0.75
C TRP A 63 -17.00 -14.81 0.68
N PRO A 64 -16.62 -15.49 -0.45
CA PRO A 64 -16.80 -16.91 -0.58
C PRO A 64 -15.87 -17.69 0.36
N ALA A 65 -16.37 -18.75 1.00
CA ALA A 65 -15.57 -19.60 1.89
C ALA A 65 -14.38 -20.27 1.15
N SER A 66 -14.46 -20.41 -0.16
CA SER A 66 -13.38 -20.98 -1.01
C SER A 66 -12.09 -20.17 -0.94
N VAL A 67 -12.16 -18.82 -0.87
CA VAL A 67 -10.95 -17.98 -0.76
C VAL A 67 -10.26 -18.20 0.58
N LEU A 68 -11.03 -18.33 1.66
CA LEU A 68 -10.48 -18.63 2.99
C LEU A 68 -9.83 -20.02 3.03
N ALA A 69 -10.47 -21.03 2.44
CA ALA A 69 -9.92 -22.38 2.34
C ALA A 69 -8.62 -22.42 1.52
N ALA A 70 -8.59 -21.72 0.38
CA ALA A 70 -7.39 -21.62 -0.45
C ALA A 70 -6.25 -20.89 0.28
N ALA A 71 -6.55 -19.75 0.90
CA ALA A 71 -5.55 -18.99 1.68
C ALA A 71 -5.01 -19.83 2.86
N ARG A 72 -5.87 -20.56 3.59
CA ARG A 72 -5.44 -21.50 4.63
C ARG A 72 -4.51 -22.57 4.09
N LYS A 73 -4.83 -23.15 2.92
CA LYS A 73 -4.00 -24.18 2.30
C LYS A 73 -2.60 -23.67 1.92
N VAL A 74 -2.51 -22.41 1.45
CA VAL A 74 -1.23 -21.74 1.19
C VAL A 74 -0.47 -21.51 2.49
N LEU A 75 -1.15 -20.97 3.51
CA LEU A 75 -0.57 -20.52 4.78
C LEU A 75 0.02 -21.69 5.59
N VAL A 76 -0.67 -22.85 5.62
CA VAL A 76 -0.24 -24.03 6.39
C VAL A 76 0.53 -25.04 5.53
N GLY A 77 0.69 -24.79 4.25
CA GLY A 77 1.40 -25.66 3.32
C GLY A 77 2.90 -25.70 3.60
N VAL A 78 3.55 -26.79 3.20
CA VAL A 78 5.01 -26.88 3.19
C VAL A 78 5.53 -26.09 1.99
N GLY A 79 6.30 -25.03 2.23
CA GLY A 79 6.82 -24.18 1.15
C GLY A 79 7.80 -23.14 1.66
N ASP A 80 8.36 -22.38 0.73
CA ASP A 80 9.21 -21.22 1.04
C ASP A 80 8.38 -20.14 1.75
N PRO A 81 8.76 -19.69 2.96
CA PRO A 81 8.07 -18.62 3.67
C PRO A 81 7.95 -17.33 2.88
N ALA A 82 8.95 -17.00 2.04
CA ALA A 82 8.90 -15.81 1.18
C ALA A 82 7.79 -15.95 0.14
N PHE A 83 7.63 -17.12 -0.47
CA PHE A 83 6.56 -17.40 -1.42
C PHE A 83 5.18 -17.34 -0.74
N ILE A 84 5.02 -17.95 0.43
CA ILE A 84 3.76 -17.92 1.18
C ILE A 84 3.34 -16.47 1.46
N ALA A 85 4.28 -15.64 1.90
CA ALA A 85 4.02 -14.24 2.14
C ALA A 85 3.61 -13.48 0.87
N GLU A 86 4.27 -13.75 -0.27
CA GLU A 86 3.95 -13.11 -1.55
C GLU A 86 2.57 -13.54 -2.05
N ALA A 87 2.26 -14.83 -2.00
CA ALA A 87 1.00 -15.38 -2.48
C ALA A 87 -0.22 -14.88 -1.70
N LEU A 88 -0.04 -14.49 -0.42
CA LEU A 88 -1.09 -13.97 0.45
C LEU A 88 -1.06 -12.44 0.59
N THR A 89 -0.17 -11.75 -0.09
CA THR A 89 -0.19 -10.29 -0.18
C THR A 89 -1.28 -9.85 -1.15
N LEU A 90 -2.27 -9.09 -0.67
CA LEU A 90 -3.35 -8.58 -1.51
C LEU A 90 -2.83 -7.56 -2.53
N PRO A 91 -3.40 -7.52 -3.76
CA PRO A 91 -3.04 -6.52 -4.76
C PRO A 91 -3.18 -5.10 -4.21
N GLY A 92 -2.29 -4.20 -4.63
CA GLY A 92 -2.33 -2.80 -4.23
C GLY A 92 -3.49 -2.04 -4.86
N GLU A 93 -3.97 -0.99 -4.20
CA GLU A 93 -5.09 -0.17 -4.70
C GLU A 93 -4.78 0.43 -6.08
N ALA A 94 -3.54 0.86 -6.33
CA ALA A 94 -3.12 1.36 -7.65
C ALA A 94 -3.26 0.31 -8.75
N THR A 95 -2.87 -0.93 -8.48
CA THR A 95 -3.01 -2.06 -9.42
C THR A 95 -4.48 -2.40 -9.68
N LEU A 96 -5.31 -2.37 -8.64
CA LEU A 96 -6.74 -2.60 -8.76
C LEU A 96 -7.42 -1.48 -9.55
N ALA A 97 -7.07 -0.24 -9.29
CA ALA A 97 -7.58 0.94 -9.99
C ALA A 97 -7.28 0.89 -11.50
N GLU A 98 -6.14 0.31 -11.93
CA GLU A 98 -5.82 0.13 -13.35
C GLU A 98 -6.78 -0.81 -14.08
N GLN A 99 -7.49 -1.67 -13.36
CA GLN A 99 -8.45 -2.64 -13.89
C GLN A 99 -9.90 -2.14 -13.81
N MET A 100 -10.13 -0.90 -13.36
CA MET A 100 -11.46 -0.31 -13.21
C MET A 100 -11.67 0.79 -14.24
N GLU A 101 -12.89 0.93 -14.75
CA GLU A 101 -13.26 2.01 -15.68
C GLU A 101 -13.35 3.36 -14.95
N VAL A 102 -14.05 3.37 -13.83
CA VAL A 102 -14.16 4.53 -12.92
C VAL A 102 -13.75 4.09 -11.53
N VAL A 103 -12.89 4.88 -10.88
CA VAL A 103 -12.34 4.58 -9.55
C VAL A 103 -12.94 5.52 -8.51
N ASP A 104 -13.55 4.94 -7.48
CA ASP A 104 -13.77 5.61 -6.19
C ASP A 104 -12.73 5.09 -5.19
N PRO A 105 -11.75 5.90 -4.80
CA PRO A 105 -10.66 5.46 -3.92
C PRO A 105 -11.14 5.04 -2.53
N GLU A 106 -12.18 5.68 -2.00
CA GLU A 106 -12.69 5.35 -0.67
C GLU A 106 -13.40 3.99 -0.67
N VAL A 107 -14.25 3.74 -1.68
CA VAL A 107 -14.95 2.46 -1.84
C VAL A 107 -13.96 1.33 -2.13
N LEU A 108 -12.94 1.59 -2.97
CA LEU A 108 -11.87 0.63 -3.25
C LEU A 108 -11.08 0.28 -1.99
N HIS A 109 -10.70 1.29 -1.19
CA HIS A 109 -10.04 1.09 0.09
C HIS A 109 -10.88 0.26 1.05
N GLN A 110 -12.18 0.57 1.17
CA GLN A 110 -13.11 -0.17 2.01
C GLN A 110 -13.24 -1.63 1.57
N ALA A 111 -13.39 -1.89 0.27
CA ALA A 111 -13.49 -3.23 -0.29
C ALA A 111 -12.21 -4.05 -0.01
N ARG A 112 -11.03 -3.48 -0.26
CA ARG A 112 -9.75 -4.14 -0.03
C ARG A 112 -9.51 -4.44 1.45
N THR A 113 -9.81 -3.49 2.33
CA THR A 113 -9.70 -3.67 3.78
C THR A 113 -10.72 -4.71 4.29
N GLY A 114 -11.92 -4.75 3.70
CA GLY A 114 -12.93 -5.76 3.99
C GLY A 114 -12.44 -7.18 3.72
N LEU A 115 -11.80 -7.43 2.57
CA LEU A 115 -11.20 -8.75 2.28
C LEU A 115 -10.04 -9.06 3.23
N ALA A 116 -9.18 -8.09 3.52
CA ALA A 116 -8.08 -8.27 4.47
C ALA A 116 -8.60 -8.70 5.86
N ARG A 117 -9.63 -8.02 6.38
CA ARG A 117 -10.28 -8.36 7.65
C ARG A 117 -10.97 -9.72 7.64
N TYR A 118 -11.60 -10.08 6.53
CA TYR A 118 -12.22 -11.40 6.38
C TYR A 118 -11.18 -12.52 6.46
N LEU A 119 -10.05 -12.37 5.76
CA LEU A 119 -8.93 -13.31 5.82
C LEU A 119 -8.29 -13.32 7.22
N ALA A 120 -8.08 -12.15 7.82
CA ALA A 120 -7.52 -12.02 9.15
C ALA A 120 -8.36 -12.74 10.20
N SER A 121 -9.68 -12.49 10.21
CA SER A 121 -10.60 -13.12 11.16
C SER A 121 -10.70 -14.63 10.97
N GLY A 122 -10.80 -15.10 9.71
CA GLY A 122 -10.93 -16.52 9.41
C GLY A 122 -9.66 -17.34 9.62
N LEU A 123 -8.48 -16.70 9.68
CA LEU A 123 -7.16 -17.33 9.79
C LEU A 123 -6.36 -16.82 11.01
N GLU A 124 -7.01 -16.17 11.97
CA GLU A 124 -6.36 -15.56 13.12
C GLU A 124 -5.45 -16.55 13.87
N GLY A 125 -5.95 -17.75 14.16
CA GLY A 125 -5.18 -18.77 14.86
C GLY A 125 -3.96 -19.26 14.09
N GLU A 126 -4.05 -19.36 12.75
CA GLU A 126 -2.93 -19.69 11.89
C GLU A 126 -1.89 -18.57 11.86
N PHE A 127 -2.33 -17.31 11.75
CA PHE A 127 -1.43 -16.15 11.75
C PHE A 127 -0.68 -16.03 13.08
N ILE A 128 -1.34 -16.21 14.23
CA ILE A 128 -0.68 -16.20 15.54
C ILE A 128 0.39 -17.30 15.60
N ARG A 129 0.02 -18.56 15.26
CA ARG A 129 0.97 -19.68 15.30
C ARG A 129 2.19 -19.45 14.42
N LEU A 130 2.00 -18.91 13.21
CA LEU A 130 3.12 -18.63 12.30
C LEU A 130 3.95 -17.43 12.75
N TYR A 131 3.32 -16.40 13.28
CA TYR A 131 4.05 -15.28 13.87
C TYR A 131 5.02 -15.74 14.96
N ASP A 132 4.60 -16.64 15.83
CA ASP A 132 5.42 -17.22 16.90
C ASP A 132 6.45 -18.20 16.34
N ALA A 133 6.09 -19.10 15.41
CA ALA A 133 6.98 -20.09 14.82
C ALA A 133 8.10 -19.47 13.99
N PHE A 134 7.87 -18.29 13.42
CA PHE A 134 8.85 -17.52 12.66
C PHE A 134 9.55 -16.42 13.47
N ALA A 135 9.44 -16.44 14.80
CA ALA A 135 10.22 -15.58 15.67
C ALA A 135 11.74 -15.69 15.37
N PRO A 136 12.52 -14.63 15.59
CA PRO A 136 13.96 -14.66 15.40
C PRO A 136 14.63 -15.81 16.17
N LEU A 137 15.53 -16.55 15.52
CA LEU A 137 16.27 -17.66 16.14
C LEU A 137 17.58 -17.23 16.82
N GLY A 138 17.86 -15.94 16.83
CA GLY A 138 19.07 -15.34 17.39
C GLY A 138 19.31 -13.96 16.78
N PRO A 139 20.52 -13.39 16.92
CA PRO A 139 20.88 -12.09 16.36
C PRO A 139 20.66 -12.03 14.85
N TYR A 140 20.34 -10.84 14.35
CA TYR A 140 20.10 -10.59 12.94
C TYR A 140 21.20 -11.11 12.03
N ARG A 141 20.82 -11.84 10.98
CA ARG A 141 21.70 -12.27 9.89
C ARG A 141 21.08 -11.95 8.54
N PRO A 142 21.84 -11.34 7.59
CA PRO A 142 21.35 -10.95 6.27
C PRO A 142 21.37 -12.15 5.28
N VAL A 143 20.76 -13.28 5.66
CA VAL A 143 20.70 -14.49 4.81
C VAL A 143 19.28 -14.69 4.26
N THR A 144 19.19 -15.21 3.04
CA THR A 144 17.95 -15.35 2.28
C THR A 144 16.86 -16.13 3.05
N ALA A 145 17.23 -17.23 3.69
CA ALA A 145 16.31 -18.06 4.46
C ALA A 145 15.65 -17.27 5.62
N GLU A 146 16.40 -16.42 6.30
CA GLU A 146 15.86 -15.57 7.37
C GLU A 146 15.06 -14.39 6.83
N ALA A 147 15.40 -13.89 5.64
CA ALA A 147 14.60 -12.84 4.98
C ALA A 147 13.19 -13.34 4.67
N GLY A 148 13.02 -14.56 4.17
CA GLY A 148 11.71 -15.18 3.95
C GLY A 148 10.94 -15.37 5.25
N ARG A 149 11.60 -15.83 6.31
CA ARG A 149 10.99 -15.97 7.65
C ARG A 149 10.46 -14.62 8.16
N ARG A 150 11.27 -13.57 8.12
CA ARG A 150 10.85 -12.21 8.51
C ARG A 150 9.68 -11.72 7.67
N ARG A 151 9.72 -11.94 6.35
CA ARG A 151 8.63 -11.52 5.46
C ARG A 151 7.30 -12.15 5.86
N LEU A 152 7.27 -13.46 6.09
CA LEU A 152 6.06 -14.17 6.50
C LEU A 152 5.58 -13.72 7.88
N ARG A 153 6.49 -13.59 8.85
CA ARG A 153 6.17 -13.09 10.19
C ARG A 153 5.54 -11.69 10.15
N ASN A 154 6.11 -10.78 9.37
CA ASN A 154 5.62 -9.42 9.21
C ASN A 154 4.26 -9.37 8.47
N LEU A 155 4.02 -10.28 7.52
CA LEU A 155 2.71 -10.45 6.91
C LEU A 155 1.67 -10.88 7.94
N CYS A 156 1.98 -11.86 8.78
CA CYS A 156 1.09 -12.30 9.86
C CYS A 156 0.76 -11.14 10.81
N LEU A 157 1.76 -10.36 11.21
CA LEU A 157 1.56 -9.18 12.06
C LEU A 157 0.62 -8.16 11.40
N ALA A 158 0.78 -7.90 10.09
CA ALA A 158 -0.06 -6.98 9.35
C ALA A 158 -1.52 -7.46 9.30
N TYR A 159 -1.77 -8.75 9.02
CA TYR A 159 -3.12 -9.30 9.04
C TYR A 159 -3.75 -9.28 10.44
N LEU A 160 -3.04 -9.68 11.47
CA LEU A 160 -3.53 -9.64 12.85
C LEU A 160 -3.97 -8.24 13.25
N ASN A 161 -3.26 -7.21 12.82
CA ASN A 161 -3.59 -5.82 13.13
C ASN A 161 -4.68 -5.21 12.22
N GLU A 162 -5.22 -5.94 11.24
CA GLU A 162 -6.50 -5.58 10.62
C GLU A 162 -7.70 -5.88 11.53
N LEU A 163 -7.49 -6.71 12.55
CA LEU A 163 -8.48 -6.96 13.60
C LEU A 163 -8.30 -5.92 14.71
N ASP A 164 -9.42 -5.39 15.19
CA ASP A 164 -9.39 -4.40 16.28
C ASP A 164 -9.17 -5.11 17.64
N SER A 165 -7.90 -5.41 17.93
CA SER A 165 -7.47 -6.17 19.10
C SER A 165 -6.25 -5.56 19.77
N GLY A 166 -6.40 -5.16 21.04
CA GLY A 166 -5.27 -4.67 21.85
C GLY A 166 -4.15 -5.72 22.01
N ALA A 167 -4.48 -7.02 21.99
CA ALA A 167 -3.48 -8.08 22.05
C ALA A 167 -2.60 -8.11 20.80
N HIS A 168 -3.18 -7.97 19.61
CA HIS A 168 -2.43 -7.93 18.36
C HIS A 168 -1.56 -6.66 18.25
N ARG A 169 -2.06 -5.56 18.77
CA ARG A 169 -1.30 -4.30 18.83
C ARG A 169 -0.12 -4.39 19.76
N ALA A 170 -0.29 -5.06 20.90
CA ALA A 170 0.81 -5.34 21.81
C ALA A 170 1.93 -6.18 21.16
N LEU A 171 1.60 -7.11 20.24
CA LEU A 171 2.59 -7.84 19.45
C LEU A 171 3.39 -6.88 18.53
N ALA A 172 2.70 -5.93 17.87
CA ALA A 172 3.38 -4.93 17.04
C ALA A 172 4.30 -4.04 17.88
N ARG A 173 3.85 -3.61 19.07
CA ARG A 173 4.67 -2.82 20.00
C ARG A 173 5.89 -3.61 20.48
N GLN A 174 5.69 -4.84 20.89
CA GLN A 174 6.79 -5.72 21.32
C GLN A 174 7.81 -5.93 20.20
N GLN A 175 7.36 -6.15 18.96
CA GLN A 175 8.25 -6.29 17.81
C GLN A 175 9.00 -4.98 17.53
N PHE A 176 8.34 -3.82 17.59
CA PHE A 176 8.96 -2.53 17.37
C PHE A 176 10.10 -2.27 18.37
N ASP A 177 9.85 -2.53 19.66
CA ASP A 177 10.82 -2.29 20.73
C ASP A 177 11.97 -3.30 20.72
N GLY A 178 11.69 -4.58 20.41
CA GLY A 178 12.65 -5.67 20.47
C GLY A 178 13.42 -5.96 19.17
N ALA A 179 13.07 -5.31 18.06
CA ALA A 179 13.71 -5.60 16.77
C ALA A 179 15.18 -5.14 16.75
N ASP A 180 16.06 -6.05 16.33
CA ASP A 180 17.48 -5.81 16.10
C ASP A 180 17.82 -5.49 14.63
N ASN A 181 16.78 -5.36 13.80
CA ASN A 181 16.92 -5.07 12.37
C ASN A 181 15.82 -4.12 11.88
N MET A 182 16.15 -3.35 10.83
CA MET A 182 15.25 -2.34 10.25
C MET A 182 13.99 -2.96 9.63
N THR A 183 14.07 -4.17 9.07
CA THR A 183 12.92 -4.80 8.40
C THR A 183 11.78 -5.08 9.38
N ASP A 184 12.08 -5.67 10.52
CA ASP A 184 11.09 -6.02 11.53
C ASP A 184 10.62 -4.77 12.30
N GLN A 185 11.54 -3.85 12.61
CA GLN A 185 11.19 -2.60 13.28
C GLN A 185 10.27 -1.74 12.43
N PHE A 186 10.58 -1.58 11.14
CA PHE A 186 9.78 -0.76 10.23
C PHE A 186 8.42 -1.40 9.89
N ALA A 187 8.35 -2.72 9.80
CA ALA A 187 7.07 -3.42 9.64
C ALA A 187 6.14 -3.17 10.83
N ALA A 188 6.67 -3.28 12.04
CA ALA A 188 5.91 -2.97 13.26
C ALA A 188 5.51 -1.49 13.35
N LEU A 189 6.43 -0.56 13.02
CA LEU A 189 6.12 0.87 12.95
C LEU A 189 5.00 1.16 11.97
N SER A 190 5.01 0.52 10.78
CA SER A 190 3.97 0.72 9.75
C SER A 190 2.58 0.28 10.23
N VAL A 191 2.52 -0.75 11.05
CA VAL A 191 1.30 -1.22 11.69
C VAL A 191 0.82 -0.22 12.75
N LEU A 192 1.70 0.16 13.68
CA LEU A 192 1.39 1.08 14.77
C LEU A 192 0.97 2.46 14.26
N ALA A 193 1.66 2.99 13.25
CA ALA A 193 1.36 4.29 12.63
C ALA A 193 0.00 4.32 11.90
N ASN A 194 -0.63 3.17 11.67
CA ASN A 194 -1.95 3.05 11.05
C ASN A 194 -3.04 2.56 12.02
N ALA A 195 -2.76 2.54 13.31
CA ALA A 195 -3.73 2.16 14.33
C ALA A 195 -4.77 3.30 14.53
N PRO A 196 -6.09 3.02 14.39
CA PRO A 196 -7.12 4.04 14.48
C PRO A 196 -7.53 4.33 15.94
N GLY A 197 -8.20 5.46 16.15
CA GLY A 197 -8.90 5.76 17.40
C GLY A 197 -8.01 6.04 18.59
N ALA A 198 -8.37 5.53 19.76
CA ALA A 198 -7.65 5.79 21.02
C ALA A 198 -6.19 5.29 21.00
N GLU A 199 -5.88 4.40 20.10
CA GLU A 199 -4.56 3.77 19.95
C GLU A 199 -3.65 4.54 19.01
N GLN A 200 -4.15 5.61 18.41
CA GLN A 200 -3.33 6.55 17.62
C GLN A 200 -2.17 7.14 18.45
N ALA A 201 -2.37 7.34 19.76
CA ALA A 201 -1.34 7.81 20.67
C ALA A 201 -0.13 6.86 20.76
N GLU A 202 -0.36 5.54 20.64
CA GLU A 202 0.73 4.55 20.61
C GLU A 202 1.51 4.63 19.29
N GLY A 203 0.81 4.83 18.17
CA GLY A 203 1.43 5.07 16.86
C GLY A 203 2.29 6.34 16.85
N GLU A 204 1.79 7.44 17.44
CA GLU A 204 2.56 8.70 17.61
C GLU A 204 3.80 8.49 18.47
N SER A 205 3.67 7.77 19.58
CA SER A 205 4.81 7.42 20.44
C SER A 205 5.86 6.59 19.69
N ALA A 206 5.44 5.62 18.89
CA ALA A 206 6.35 4.81 18.08
C ALA A 206 7.05 5.64 16.98
N LEU A 207 6.32 6.54 16.31
CA LEU A 207 6.90 7.46 15.32
C LEU A 207 7.92 8.41 15.93
N ALA A 208 7.64 8.96 17.13
CA ALA A 208 8.56 9.83 17.84
C ALA A 208 9.83 9.08 18.27
N ALA A 209 9.69 7.90 18.89
CA ALA A 209 10.82 7.08 19.31
C ALA A 209 11.68 6.60 18.12
N PHE A 210 11.04 6.30 16.98
CA PHE A 210 11.77 5.94 15.76
C PHE A 210 12.57 7.13 15.22
N TYR A 211 11.98 8.33 15.19
CA TYR A 211 12.68 9.53 14.76
C TYR A 211 13.85 9.87 15.68
N GLU A 212 13.65 9.91 16.98
CA GLU A 212 14.70 10.19 17.96
C GLU A 212 15.90 9.22 17.82
N ARG A 213 15.63 7.95 17.60
CA ARG A 213 16.67 6.93 17.41
C ARG A 213 17.46 7.11 16.10
N TRP A 214 16.81 7.57 15.04
CA TRP A 214 17.35 7.50 13.68
C TRP A 214 17.49 8.87 13.00
N GLU A 215 17.29 9.99 13.70
CA GLU A 215 17.31 11.34 13.12
C GLU A 215 18.62 11.69 12.39
N HIS A 216 19.73 11.04 12.75
CA HIS A 216 21.05 11.23 12.12
C HIS A 216 21.26 10.35 10.88
N GLU A 217 20.34 9.42 10.59
CA GLU A 217 20.43 8.48 9.48
C GLU A 217 19.47 8.89 8.33
N ALA A 218 19.96 9.68 7.40
CA ALA A 218 19.16 10.34 6.37
C ALA A 218 18.21 9.39 5.61
N LEU A 219 18.66 8.17 5.25
CA LEU A 219 17.84 7.18 4.53
C LEU A 219 16.79 6.52 5.43
N VAL A 220 16.99 6.49 6.73
CA VAL A 220 16.00 5.99 7.69
C VAL A 220 14.95 7.07 7.97
N VAL A 221 15.35 8.33 8.03
CA VAL A 221 14.42 9.46 8.07
C VAL A 221 13.52 9.53 6.85
N ASP A 222 14.03 9.14 5.65
CA ASP A 222 13.18 8.99 4.45
C ASP A 222 12.05 7.97 4.67
N LYS A 223 12.34 6.84 5.34
CA LYS A 223 11.31 5.85 5.70
C LYS A 223 10.30 6.41 6.70
N TRP A 224 10.75 7.18 7.68
CA TRP A 224 9.91 7.83 8.67
C TRP A 224 8.94 8.85 8.03
N LEU A 225 9.40 9.62 7.03
CA LEU A 225 8.53 10.50 6.24
C LEU A 225 7.53 9.69 5.42
N ALA A 226 8.01 8.63 4.74
CA ALA A 226 7.19 7.83 3.84
C ALA A 226 6.07 7.07 4.58
N VAL A 227 6.32 6.49 5.76
CA VAL A 227 5.30 5.76 6.51
C VAL A 227 4.14 6.66 6.92
N GLN A 228 4.40 7.92 7.24
CA GLN A 228 3.39 8.91 7.59
C GLN A 228 2.62 9.39 6.36
N ALA A 229 3.30 9.63 5.23
CA ALA A 229 2.67 10.03 3.97
C ALA A 229 1.80 8.92 3.34
N SER A 230 2.11 7.66 3.61
CA SER A 230 1.33 6.49 3.16
C SER A 230 0.25 6.07 4.14
N SER A 231 0.06 6.78 5.25
CA SER A 231 -0.95 6.44 6.24
C SER A 231 -2.37 6.49 5.62
N ARG A 232 -3.21 5.54 6.05
CA ARG A 232 -4.62 5.46 5.68
C ARG A 232 -5.56 6.17 6.67
N LEU A 233 -5.00 6.72 7.75
CA LEU A 233 -5.77 7.37 8.81
C LEU A 233 -6.29 8.76 8.36
N PRO A 234 -7.43 9.21 8.90
CA PRO A 234 -7.85 10.61 8.78
C PRO A 234 -6.76 11.56 9.28
N GLY A 235 -6.67 12.76 8.71
CA GLY A 235 -5.66 13.75 9.09
C GLY A 235 -4.28 13.54 8.44
N THR A 236 -4.16 12.59 7.50
CA THR A 236 -2.88 12.33 6.81
C THR A 236 -2.41 13.53 5.98
N LEU A 237 -3.32 14.26 5.31
CA LEU A 237 -2.94 15.46 4.56
C LEU A 237 -2.36 16.54 5.49
N GLU A 238 -3.01 16.82 6.60
CA GLU A 238 -2.58 17.81 7.59
C GLU A 238 -1.22 17.43 8.19
N ARG A 239 -1.00 16.14 8.41
CA ARG A 239 0.28 15.62 8.85
C ARG A 239 1.38 15.83 7.80
N VAL A 240 1.11 15.47 6.54
CA VAL A 240 2.07 15.66 5.44
C VAL A 240 2.39 17.15 5.25
N ASP A 241 1.39 18.03 5.31
CA ASP A 241 1.60 19.47 5.26
C ASP A 241 2.46 19.97 6.43
N SER A 242 2.22 19.48 7.63
CA SER A 242 3.07 19.78 8.81
C SER A 242 4.51 19.31 8.61
N LEU A 243 4.71 18.11 8.04
CA LEU A 243 6.03 17.54 7.77
C LEU A 243 6.83 18.30 6.72
N THR A 244 6.20 19.05 5.82
CA THR A 244 6.91 19.94 4.88
C THR A 244 7.65 21.09 5.61
N ARG A 245 7.26 21.40 6.84
CA ARG A 245 7.88 22.41 7.72
C ARG A 245 8.78 21.82 8.79
N HIS A 246 8.89 20.50 8.87
CA HIS A 246 9.73 19.82 9.85
C HIS A 246 11.21 19.90 9.45
N SER A 247 12.11 20.00 10.41
CA SER A 247 13.57 20.09 10.19
C SER A 247 14.16 18.91 9.41
N ALA A 248 13.49 17.76 9.43
CA ALA A 248 13.87 16.57 8.68
C ALA A 248 13.56 16.67 7.17
N PHE A 249 12.73 17.62 6.74
CA PHE A 249 12.34 17.82 5.34
C PHE A 249 13.12 18.97 4.72
N ASP A 250 13.66 18.74 3.52
CA ASP A 250 14.35 19.76 2.71
C ASP A 250 13.85 19.65 1.27
N LEU A 251 13.20 20.71 0.80
CA LEU A 251 12.66 20.79 -0.57
C LEU A 251 13.78 20.80 -1.65
N LYS A 252 15.04 21.01 -1.28
CA LYS A 252 16.20 20.89 -2.17
C LYS A 252 16.73 19.47 -2.30
N ASN A 253 16.31 18.56 -1.39
CA ASN A 253 16.76 17.17 -1.41
C ASN A 253 15.74 16.26 -2.12
N PRO A 254 16.04 15.70 -3.31
CA PRO A 254 15.11 14.84 -4.04
C PRO A 254 14.62 13.62 -3.25
N ASN A 255 15.46 13.02 -2.39
CA ASN A 255 15.04 11.87 -1.59
C ASN A 255 13.95 12.26 -0.59
N LYS A 256 14.06 13.42 0.05
CA LYS A 256 13.04 13.93 0.97
C LYS A 256 11.72 14.21 0.24
N ILE A 257 11.79 14.79 -0.96
CA ILE A 257 10.61 15.03 -1.82
C ILE A 257 9.94 13.70 -2.17
N TYR A 258 10.72 12.70 -2.60
CA TYR A 258 10.14 11.40 -2.94
C TYR A 258 9.57 10.68 -1.71
N ALA A 259 10.26 10.74 -0.59
CA ALA A 259 9.82 10.11 0.64
C ALA A 259 8.50 10.70 1.17
N LEU A 260 8.31 12.00 1.10
CA LEU A 260 7.13 12.68 1.62
C LEU A 260 6.09 12.92 0.52
N LEU A 261 6.42 13.74 -0.47
CA LEU A 261 5.43 14.27 -1.41
C LEU A 261 5.01 13.26 -2.48
N ARG A 262 5.97 12.50 -3.04
CA ARG A 262 5.63 11.47 -4.02
C ARG A 262 4.89 10.29 -3.37
N THR A 263 5.28 9.94 -2.14
CA THR A 263 4.55 8.90 -1.38
C THR A 263 3.12 9.35 -1.09
N PHE A 264 2.89 10.62 -0.72
CA PHE A 264 1.55 11.18 -0.58
C PHE A 264 0.79 11.16 -1.92
N GLY A 265 1.41 11.54 -3.03
CA GLY A 265 0.82 11.47 -4.37
C GLY A 265 0.46 10.04 -4.84
N ALA A 266 1.05 9.01 -4.22
CA ALA A 266 0.70 7.61 -4.42
C ALA A 266 -0.34 7.08 -3.41
N ASN A 267 -0.71 7.86 -2.40
CA ASN A 267 -1.73 7.51 -1.43
C ASN A 267 -3.13 7.77 -2.03
N HIS A 268 -3.71 6.74 -2.62
CA HIS A 268 -4.96 6.84 -3.36
C HIS A 268 -6.08 7.50 -2.55
N ARG A 269 -6.22 7.14 -1.29
CA ARG A 269 -7.29 7.65 -0.43
C ARG A 269 -7.19 9.15 -0.19
N HIS A 270 -6.01 9.66 0.14
CA HIS A 270 -5.83 11.04 0.58
C HIS A 270 -5.44 11.99 -0.56
N PHE A 271 -4.66 11.53 -1.52
CA PHE A 271 -4.35 12.33 -2.70
C PHE A 271 -5.59 12.58 -3.56
N HIS A 272 -6.43 11.55 -3.73
CA HIS A 272 -7.68 11.64 -4.47
C HIS A 272 -8.90 11.88 -3.54
N ALA A 273 -8.73 12.60 -2.44
CA ALA A 273 -9.84 12.97 -1.57
C ALA A 273 -10.94 13.72 -2.36
N GLY A 274 -12.21 13.41 -2.06
CA GLY A 274 -13.36 13.90 -2.83
C GLY A 274 -13.50 15.43 -2.84
N ASP A 275 -13.01 16.12 -1.78
CA ASP A 275 -13.01 17.58 -1.68
C ASP A 275 -11.87 18.25 -2.50
N GLY A 276 -10.99 17.48 -3.14
CA GLY A 276 -9.87 17.95 -3.93
C GLY A 276 -8.71 18.57 -3.13
N SER A 277 -8.70 18.42 -1.81
CA SER A 277 -7.66 19.00 -0.94
C SER A 277 -6.27 18.43 -1.26
N GLY A 278 -6.15 17.12 -1.50
CA GLY A 278 -4.90 16.48 -1.89
C GLY A 278 -4.33 17.02 -3.20
N TYR A 279 -5.19 17.27 -4.19
CA TYR A 279 -4.77 17.86 -5.47
C TYR A 279 -4.25 19.28 -5.31
N ARG A 280 -4.99 20.14 -4.55
CA ARG A 280 -4.55 21.51 -4.28
C ARG A 280 -3.23 21.57 -3.54
N PHE A 281 -3.07 20.73 -2.52
CA PHE A 281 -1.83 20.62 -1.77
C PHE A 281 -0.65 20.26 -2.67
N LEU A 282 -0.77 19.17 -3.43
CA LEU A 282 0.34 18.70 -4.26
C LEU A 282 0.66 19.70 -5.40
N ALA A 283 -0.33 20.35 -5.98
CA ALA A 283 -0.13 21.40 -6.98
C ALA A 283 0.69 22.58 -6.43
N ALA A 284 0.40 23.03 -5.20
CA ALA A 284 1.19 24.07 -4.54
C ALA A 284 2.65 23.64 -4.30
N GLN A 285 2.87 22.38 -3.89
CA GLN A 285 4.23 21.84 -3.72
C GLN A 285 4.99 21.73 -5.05
N ILE A 286 4.32 21.35 -6.15
CA ILE A 286 4.92 21.29 -7.49
C ILE A 286 5.34 22.70 -7.93
N ALA A 287 4.48 23.69 -7.76
CA ALA A 287 4.78 25.08 -8.13
C ALA A 287 5.98 25.63 -7.34
N ALA A 288 6.05 25.37 -6.03
CA ALA A 288 7.19 25.77 -5.20
C ALA A 288 8.49 25.06 -5.62
N LEU A 289 8.39 23.78 -5.96
CA LEU A 289 9.53 22.96 -6.33
C LEU A 289 10.08 23.28 -7.73
N ASP A 290 9.23 23.71 -8.65
CA ASP A 290 9.59 23.96 -10.04
C ASP A 290 10.74 24.98 -10.20
N SER A 291 10.71 26.04 -9.37
CA SER A 291 11.78 27.05 -9.35
C SER A 291 13.12 26.54 -8.78
N ILE A 292 13.11 25.40 -8.06
CA ILE A 292 14.28 24.83 -7.40
C ILE A 292 14.84 23.65 -8.22
N ASN A 293 13.96 22.74 -8.64
CA ASN A 293 14.33 21.53 -9.40
C ASN A 293 13.20 21.10 -10.35
N PRO A 294 13.18 21.66 -11.59
CA PRO A 294 12.17 21.36 -12.59
C PRO A 294 11.99 19.87 -12.90
N GLN A 295 13.08 19.09 -12.92
CA GLN A 295 13.02 17.66 -13.20
C GLN A 295 12.31 16.88 -12.11
N VAL A 296 12.54 17.22 -10.85
CA VAL A 296 11.85 16.57 -9.73
C VAL A 296 10.39 17.03 -9.66
N ALA A 297 10.13 18.32 -9.92
CA ALA A 297 8.77 18.87 -10.00
C ALA A 297 7.95 18.18 -11.09
N SER A 298 8.51 18.00 -12.30
CA SER A 298 7.82 17.31 -13.39
C SER A 298 7.51 15.84 -13.07
N ARG A 299 8.42 15.14 -12.38
CA ARG A 299 8.15 13.77 -11.88
C ARG A 299 7.07 13.74 -10.84
N LEU A 300 7.00 14.74 -9.96
CA LEU A 300 5.93 14.85 -8.97
C LEU A 300 4.58 15.14 -9.64
N ALA A 301 4.55 15.98 -10.69
CA ALA A 301 3.36 16.29 -11.47
C ALA A 301 2.73 15.03 -12.11
N ARG A 302 3.51 13.99 -12.38
CA ARG A 302 2.99 12.69 -12.88
C ARG A 302 2.07 11.95 -11.92
N SER A 303 1.98 12.37 -10.67
CA SER A 303 0.95 11.87 -9.75
C SER A 303 -0.46 12.12 -10.28
N PHE A 304 -0.63 13.08 -11.17
CA PHE A 304 -1.90 13.39 -11.84
C PHE A 304 -2.14 12.56 -13.12
N ASP A 305 -1.20 11.77 -13.63
CA ASP A 305 -1.32 11.09 -14.95
C ASP A 305 -2.61 10.28 -15.13
N ARG A 306 -3.20 9.77 -14.03
CA ARG A 306 -4.39 8.90 -14.05
C ARG A 306 -5.68 9.62 -13.64
N TRP A 307 -5.69 10.94 -13.49
CA TRP A 307 -6.81 11.69 -12.93
C TRP A 307 -8.15 11.49 -13.67
N LYS A 308 -8.12 11.19 -14.97
CA LYS A 308 -9.31 10.94 -15.80
C LYS A 308 -10.03 9.62 -15.47
N ARG A 309 -9.43 8.75 -14.64
CA ARG A 309 -10.03 7.48 -14.20
C ARG A 309 -10.94 7.61 -12.98
N PHE A 310 -10.94 8.74 -12.33
CA PHE A 310 -11.77 8.98 -11.15
C PHE A 310 -13.14 9.51 -11.54
N ASP A 311 -14.05 9.61 -10.58
CA ASP A 311 -15.38 10.20 -10.79
C ASP A 311 -15.31 11.67 -11.24
N SER A 312 -16.44 12.19 -11.75
CA SER A 312 -16.52 13.52 -12.36
C SER A 312 -16.15 14.66 -11.39
N GLU A 313 -16.41 14.50 -10.09
CA GLU A 313 -16.08 15.53 -9.09
C GLU A 313 -14.59 15.58 -8.85
N ARG A 314 -13.95 14.42 -8.64
CA ARG A 314 -12.50 14.32 -8.54
C ARG A 314 -11.80 14.78 -9.82
N GLN A 315 -12.34 14.44 -11.00
CA GLN A 315 -11.82 14.94 -12.27
C GLN A 315 -11.85 16.47 -12.34
N ARG A 316 -12.94 17.10 -11.92
CA ARG A 316 -13.06 18.56 -11.89
C ARG A 316 -11.98 19.20 -10.99
N HIS A 317 -11.76 18.64 -9.79
CA HIS A 317 -10.76 19.13 -8.86
C HIS A 317 -9.33 18.92 -9.35
N ALA A 318 -9.02 17.75 -9.90
CA ALA A 318 -7.71 17.45 -10.46
C ALA A 318 -7.39 18.36 -11.66
N ARG A 319 -8.37 18.57 -12.55
CA ARG A 319 -8.25 19.51 -13.67
C ARG A 319 -7.94 20.93 -13.20
N ALA A 320 -8.70 21.43 -12.23
CA ALA A 320 -8.47 22.77 -11.67
C ALA A 320 -7.05 22.90 -11.06
N ALA A 321 -6.57 21.86 -10.38
CA ALA A 321 -5.21 21.83 -9.85
C ALA A 321 -4.14 21.85 -10.95
N LEU A 322 -4.30 21.04 -12.00
CA LEU A 322 -3.40 21.04 -13.18
C LEU A 322 -3.41 22.41 -13.88
N GLU A 323 -4.58 23.03 -14.07
CA GLU A 323 -4.71 24.35 -14.65
C GLU A 323 -4.03 25.42 -13.79
N SER A 324 -4.10 25.29 -12.45
CA SER A 324 -3.39 26.21 -11.55
C SER A 324 -1.87 26.10 -11.65
N ILE A 325 -1.33 24.88 -11.86
CA ILE A 325 0.09 24.69 -12.12
C ILE A 325 0.46 25.34 -13.45
N ARG A 326 -0.32 25.08 -14.52
CA ARG A 326 -0.07 25.60 -15.87
C ARG A 326 0.01 27.13 -15.91
N GLN A 327 -0.80 27.79 -15.06
CA GLN A 327 -0.88 29.26 -15.00
C GLN A 327 0.22 29.91 -14.15
N GLN A 328 1.13 29.13 -13.56
CA GLN A 328 2.21 29.70 -12.74
C GLN A 328 3.17 30.56 -13.60
N PRO A 329 3.46 31.78 -13.17
CA PRO A 329 4.46 32.61 -13.85
C PRO A 329 5.84 31.93 -13.82
N GLY A 330 6.50 31.83 -14.97
CA GLY A 330 7.84 31.25 -15.06
C GLY A 330 7.90 29.74 -14.93
N LEU A 331 6.77 29.05 -15.16
CA LEU A 331 6.72 27.58 -15.18
C LEU A 331 7.76 27.00 -16.13
N SER A 332 8.55 26.04 -15.64
CA SER A 332 9.56 25.36 -16.43
C SER A 332 8.94 24.57 -17.59
N ARG A 333 9.74 24.36 -18.63
CA ARG A 333 9.32 23.53 -19.76
C ARG A 333 9.04 22.08 -19.34
N ASP A 334 9.81 21.54 -18.42
CA ASP A 334 9.67 20.16 -17.94
C ASP A 334 8.31 19.92 -17.27
N VAL A 335 7.87 20.83 -16.40
CA VAL A 335 6.56 20.75 -15.74
C VAL A 335 5.44 21.06 -16.73
N PHE A 336 5.62 22.09 -17.58
CA PHE A 336 4.63 22.48 -18.59
C PHE A 336 4.27 21.29 -19.51
N GLU A 337 5.28 20.58 -20.06
CA GLU A 337 5.05 19.43 -20.95
C GLU A 337 4.26 18.30 -20.27
N VAL A 338 4.55 18.00 -19.00
CA VAL A 338 3.81 16.97 -18.24
C VAL A 338 2.37 17.41 -17.99
N VAL A 339 2.16 18.65 -17.56
CA VAL A 339 0.83 19.18 -17.25
C VAL A 339 -0.04 19.30 -18.50
N GLU A 340 0.50 19.81 -19.61
CA GLU A 340 -0.22 19.87 -20.90
C GLU A 340 -0.63 18.48 -21.38
N LYS A 341 0.26 17.49 -21.28
CA LYS A 341 -0.06 16.12 -21.64
C LYS A 341 -1.15 15.51 -20.74
N ALA A 342 -1.17 15.85 -19.45
CA ALA A 342 -2.19 15.38 -18.54
C ALA A 342 -3.56 16.03 -18.83
N LEU A 343 -3.60 17.28 -19.23
CA LEU A 343 -4.83 18.03 -19.55
C LEU A 343 -5.43 17.62 -20.91
N GLY A 344 -4.59 17.35 -21.92
CA GLY A 344 -5.01 16.90 -23.26
C GLY A 344 -5.43 15.47 -23.27
#